data_0f78ad233411bc7f345f29c3938510a0
#
_entry.id   0f78ad233411bc7f345f29c3938510a0
#
_cell.length_a   1.000
_cell.length_b   1.000
_cell.length_c   1.000
_cell.angle_alpha   90.00
_cell.angle_beta   90.00
_cell.angle_gamma   90.00
#
_symmetry.space_group_name_H-M   'P 1'
#
loop_
_entity.id
_entity.type
_entity.pdbx_description
1 polymer ?
#
loop_
_entity_poly.entity_id
_entity_poly.type
_entity_poly.pdbx_seq_one_letter_code
_entity_poly.pdbx_strand_id
1 'polypeptide(L)'
;MIEKQLIEFRTVAMQRPDFKKTDDMFDRVLGKDHIAVICCFENRETGTRLIVANAHIHWDPNFRDVKLVQVALLMDEIEQIAAYFCKLPPRPPNPEDKTTPQPRSLPVYGDGTKIPLIICGDFNSVPDSGVCEFLSNGSAPPDHPDFMSHLYGRYTTEGLRHKFGLKSSYAAAGDPPLTNFTPSFQGVIDYIWYNTGNLAVNAVLGGVDKSYLDKVVGFPNAHFPSESV
;
A
#
# COMPACT_ATOMS: atom_id res chain seq x y z
N MET A 1 -16.34 -9.97 2.24
CA MET A 1 -15.52 -9.11 3.13
C MET A 1 -15.80 -9.54 4.56
N ILE A 2 -14.76 -9.75 5.35
CA ILE A 2 -14.84 -10.13 6.77
C ILE A 2 -14.73 -8.89 7.65
N GLU A 3 -13.76 -8.03 7.34
CA GLU A 3 -13.47 -6.82 8.09
C GLU A 3 -12.98 -5.71 7.16
N LYS A 4 -13.17 -4.46 7.56
CA LYS A 4 -12.56 -3.29 6.94
C LYS A 4 -12.13 -2.31 8.02
N GLN A 5 -11.01 -1.67 7.79
CA GLN A 5 -10.48 -0.62 8.66
C GLN A 5 -10.16 0.62 7.82
N LEU A 6 -10.65 1.76 8.26
CA LEU A 6 -10.25 3.07 7.76
C LEU A 6 -9.05 3.54 8.59
N ILE A 7 -7.97 3.90 7.91
CA ILE A 7 -6.77 4.45 8.51
C ILE A 7 -6.74 5.95 8.22
N GLU A 8 -6.89 6.74 9.24
CA GLU A 8 -6.59 8.18 9.21
C GLU A 8 -5.15 8.34 9.71
N PHE A 9 -4.21 8.64 8.84
CA PHE A 9 -2.78 8.67 9.20
C PHE A 9 -2.47 9.59 10.38
N ARG A 10 -3.10 10.77 10.43
CA ARG A 10 -2.95 11.69 11.57
C ARG A 10 -3.43 11.08 12.88
N THR A 11 -4.57 10.37 12.87
CA THR A 11 -5.14 9.74 14.05
C THR A 11 -4.25 8.61 14.56
N VAL A 12 -3.78 7.74 13.66
CA VAL A 12 -2.84 6.67 14.00
C VAL A 12 -1.54 7.23 14.56
N ALA A 13 -0.97 8.26 13.91
CA ALA A 13 0.25 8.92 14.41
C ALA A 13 0.05 9.53 15.81
N MET A 14 -1.08 10.18 16.06
CA MET A 14 -1.40 10.77 17.37
C MET A 14 -1.54 9.74 18.49
N GLN A 15 -2.03 8.55 18.17
CA GLN A 15 -2.23 7.47 19.14
C GLN A 15 -0.93 6.74 19.51
N ARG A 16 0.13 6.92 18.73
CA ARG A 16 1.41 6.24 18.99
C ARG A 16 2.19 6.92 20.12
N PRO A 17 2.56 6.17 21.16
CA PRO A 17 3.33 6.74 22.28
C PRO A 17 4.80 7.04 21.92
N ASP A 18 5.35 6.36 20.88
CA ASP A 18 6.71 6.49 20.39
C ASP A 18 6.91 7.67 19.43
N PHE A 19 5.84 8.30 18.97
CA PHE A 19 5.93 9.56 18.22
C PHE A 19 6.15 10.74 19.16
N LYS A 20 7.28 11.42 18.98
CA LYS A 20 7.49 12.71 19.63
C LYS A 20 6.58 13.74 18.99
N LYS A 21 5.66 14.31 19.74
CA LYS A 21 4.75 15.37 19.30
C LYS A 21 5.50 16.71 19.31
N THR A 22 6.40 16.88 18.34
CA THR A 22 7.12 18.13 18.10
C THR A 22 6.30 19.07 17.21
N ASP A 23 6.66 20.36 17.17
CA ASP A 23 6.02 21.32 16.26
C ASP A 23 6.16 20.86 14.80
N ASP A 24 7.34 20.39 14.39
CA ASP A 24 7.57 19.81 13.08
C ASP A 24 6.60 18.66 12.77
N MET A 25 6.34 17.80 13.74
CA MET A 25 5.41 16.68 13.58
C MET A 25 3.98 17.17 13.35
N PHE A 26 3.54 18.20 14.10
CA PHE A 26 2.23 18.81 13.92
C PHE A 26 2.08 19.43 12.53
N ASP A 27 3.05 20.21 12.10
CA ASP A 27 2.99 20.91 10.82
C ASP A 27 3.14 19.98 9.63
N ARG A 28 3.98 18.95 9.76
CA ARG A 28 4.30 18.05 8.64
C ARG A 28 3.35 16.87 8.54
N VAL A 29 3.16 16.10 9.59
CA VAL A 29 2.38 14.84 9.54
C VAL A 29 0.95 15.04 10.01
N LEU A 30 0.77 15.64 11.19
CA LEU A 30 -0.55 15.74 11.82
C LEU A 30 -1.47 16.76 11.17
N GLY A 31 -0.91 17.73 10.43
CA GLY A 31 -1.68 18.67 9.60
C GLY A 31 -2.24 18.06 8.31
N LYS A 32 -1.96 16.79 8.00
CA LYS A 32 -2.41 16.10 6.78
C LYS A 32 -3.58 15.16 7.08
N ASP A 33 -4.59 15.17 6.22
CA ASP A 33 -5.86 14.45 6.37
C ASP A 33 -5.98 13.21 5.45
N HIS A 34 -4.86 12.73 4.94
CA HIS A 34 -4.81 11.54 4.08
C HIS A 34 -5.24 10.29 4.82
N ILE A 35 -5.87 9.39 4.07
CA ILE A 35 -6.44 8.15 4.57
C ILE A 35 -6.00 6.95 3.75
N ALA A 36 -6.14 5.77 4.34
CA ALA A 36 -6.08 4.50 3.65
C ALA A 36 -7.23 3.60 4.11
N VAL A 37 -7.55 2.59 3.32
CA VAL A 37 -8.50 1.55 3.70
C VAL A 37 -7.83 0.18 3.60
N ILE A 38 -8.04 -0.66 4.62
CA ILE A 38 -7.59 -2.06 4.64
C ILE A 38 -8.83 -2.93 4.70
N CYS A 39 -8.97 -3.86 3.75
CA CYS A 39 -10.07 -4.82 3.68
C CYS A 39 -9.57 -6.25 3.79
N CYS A 40 -10.17 -7.03 4.68
CA CYS A 40 -9.93 -8.46 4.86
C CYS A 40 -11.04 -9.26 4.19
N PHE A 41 -10.68 -10.12 3.26
CA PHE A 41 -11.60 -10.97 2.50
C PHE A 41 -11.34 -12.44 2.80
N GLU A 42 -12.41 -13.23 2.77
CA GLU A 42 -12.34 -14.68 2.79
C GLU A 42 -13.28 -15.22 1.69
N ASN A 43 -12.74 -16.08 0.83
CA ASN A 43 -13.51 -16.74 -0.20
C ASN A 43 -14.49 -17.72 0.46
N ARG A 44 -15.77 -17.68 0.08
CA ARG A 44 -16.82 -18.49 0.69
C ARG A 44 -16.70 -19.99 0.39
N GLU A 45 -16.14 -20.32 -0.77
CA GLU A 45 -16.03 -21.71 -1.25
C GLU A 45 -14.75 -22.38 -0.75
N THR A 46 -13.64 -21.64 -0.78
CA THR A 46 -12.30 -22.19 -0.49
C THR A 46 -11.77 -21.84 0.89
N GLY A 47 -12.33 -20.82 1.55
CA GLY A 47 -11.78 -20.28 2.79
C GLY A 47 -10.48 -19.51 2.60
N THR A 48 -10.01 -19.32 1.36
CA THR A 48 -8.80 -18.56 1.06
C THR A 48 -8.97 -17.10 1.46
N ARG A 49 -8.00 -16.55 2.18
CA ARG A 49 -8.00 -15.17 2.64
C ARG A 49 -7.19 -14.28 1.73
N LEU A 50 -7.54 -13.00 1.73
CA LEU A 50 -6.86 -11.92 1.02
C LEU A 50 -6.98 -10.63 1.82
N ILE A 51 -5.88 -9.91 1.96
CA ILE A 51 -5.87 -8.54 2.46
C ILE A 51 -5.63 -7.60 1.26
N VAL A 52 -6.47 -6.59 1.13
CA VAL A 52 -6.30 -5.51 0.15
C VAL A 52 -6.25 -4.19 0.89
N ALA A 53 -5.18 -3.45 0.71
CA ALA A 53 -5.04 -2.09 1.18
C ALA A 53 -5.03 -1.12 -0.01
N ASN A 54 -5.66 0.03 0.16
CA ASN A 54 -5.64 1.11 -0.82
C ASN A 54 -5.34 2.44 -0.12
N ALA A 55 -4.45 3.23 -0.69
CA ALA A 55 -4.03 4.52 -0.12
C ALA A 55 -3.81 5.56 -1.21
N HIS A 56 -4.04 6.83 -0.87
CA HIS A 56 -3.55 7.96 -1.62
C HIS A 56 -2.65 8.78 -0.68
N ILE A 57 -1.34 8.72 -0.92
CA ILE A 57 -0.30 9.31 -0.06
C ILE A 57 -0.13 10.79 -0.40
N HIS A 58 0.47 11.56 0.52
CA HIS A 58 0.68 13.00 0.35
C HIS A 58 1.38 13.33 -0.97
N TRP A 59 0.89 14.36 -1.67
CA TRP A 59 1.31 14.67 -3.04
C TRP A 59 2.61 15.47 -3.15
N ASP A 60 2.87 16.41 -2.22
CA ASP A 60 3.94 17.41 -2.35
C ASP A 60 5.34 16.77 -2.30
N PRO A 61 6.19 16.96 -3.33
CA PRO A 61 7.54 16.42 -3.36
C PRO A 61 8.48 16.98 -2.28
N ASN A 62 8.13 18.12 -1.67
CA ASN A 62 8.89 18.69 -0.56
C ASN A 62 8.61 18.03 0.79
N PHE A 63 7.70 17.05 0.83
CA PHE A 63 7.32 16.32 2.03
C PHE A 63 7.62 14.81 1.88
N ARG A 64 8.84 14.46 1.42
CA ARG A 64 9.26 13.06 1.25
C ARG A 64 9.20 12.28 2.56
N ASP A 65 9.54 12.93 3.66
CA ASP A 65 9.43 12.40 5.02
C ASP A 65 7.99 12.04 5.41
N VAL A 66 7.03 12.90 5.07
CA VAL A 66 5.60 12.64 5.33
C VAL A 66 5.12 11.43 4.54
N LYS A 67 5.51 11.30 3.26
CA LYS A 67 5.18 10.14 2.43
C LYS A 67 5.73 8.86 3.05
N LEU A 68 6.99 8.86 3.43
CA LEU A 68 7.65 7.70 4.04
C LEU A 68 7.00 7.33 5.38
N VAL A 69 6.66 8.32 6.21
CA VAL A 69 5.96 8.11 7.48
C VAL A 69 4.54 7.56 7.25
N GLN A 70 3.78 8.09 6.29
CA GLN A 70 2.44 7.58 5.99
C GLN A 70 2.49 6.11 5.54
N VAL A 71 3.44 5.75 4.68
CA VAL A 71 3.60 4.36 4.25
C VAL A 71 4.07 3.47 5.39
N ALA A 72 4.96 3.94 6.27
CA ALA A 72 5.38 3.20 7.46
C ALA A 72 4.21 2.93 8.41
N LEU A 73 3.36 3.94 8.66
CA LEU A 73 2.12 3.77 9.42
C LEU A 73 1.17 2.76 8.78
N LEU A 74 1.00 2.84 7.46
CA LEU A 74 0.18 1.87 6.73
C LEU A 74 0.69 0.44 6.90
N MET A 75 2.00 0.23 6.78
CA MET A 75 2.61 -1.09 6.93
C MET A 75 2.49 -1.63 8.36
N ASP A 76 2.65 -0.79 9.38
CA ASP A 76 2.41 -1.17 10.78
C ASP A 76 0.96 -1.61 11.01
N GLU A 77 -0.02 -0.88 10.46
CA GLU A 77 -1.44 -1.24 10.56
C GLU A 77 -1.77 -2.52 9.79
N ILE A 78 -1.20 -2.71 8.60
CA ILE A 78 -1.34 -3.97 7.85
C ILE A 78 -0.76 -5.15 8.64
N GLU A 79 0.39 -4.98 9.30
CA GLU A 79 1.00 -6.04 10.12
C GLU A 79 0.09 -6.42 11.30
N GLN A 80 -0.49 -5.43 11.99
CA GLN A 80 -1.41 -5.65 13.11
C GLN A 80 -2.68 -6.38 12.65
N ILE A 81 -3.32 -5.90 11.57
CA ILE A 81 -4.57 -6.50 11.09
C ILE A 81 -4.31 -7.91 10.51
N ALA A 82 -3.19 -8.14 9.83
CA ALA A 82 -2.82 -9.45 9.33
C ALA A 82 -2.56 -10.45 10.48
N ALA A 83 -1.87 -10.01 11.54
CA ALA A 83 -1.61 -10.82 12.74
C ALA A 83 -2.90 -11.16 13.52
N TYR A 84 -3.89 -10.29 13.46
CA TYR A 84 -5.23 -10.57 14.01
C TYR A 84 -6.01 -11.50 13.08
N PHE A 85 -6.10 -11.15 11.79
CA PHE A 85 -6.91 -11.87 10.81
C PHE A 85 -6.48 -13.32 10.62
N CYS A 86 -5.18 -13.64 10.70
CA CYS A 86 -4.71 -15.03 10.60
C CYS A 86 -5.23 -15.93 11.73
N LYS A 87 -5.55 -15.38 12.88
CA LYS A 87 -6.04 -16.11 14.06
C LYS A 87 -7.56 -16.30 14.10
N LEU A 88 -8.30 -15.56 13.29
CA LEU A 88 -9.75 -15.70 13.23
C LEU A 88 -10.13 -17.12 12.77
N PRO A 89 -11.16 -17.74 13.34
CA PRO A 89 -11.69 -18.98 12.82
C PRO A 89 -12.24 -18.75 11.39
N PRO A 90 -12.18 -19.75 10.52
CA PRO A 90 -12.84 -19.66 9.22
C PRO A 90 -14.33 -19.42 9.40
N ARG A 91 -14.94 -18.70 8.48
CA ARG A 91 -16.37 -18.42 8.54
C ARG A 91 -17.17 -19.72 8.39
N PRO A 92 -18.18 -19.97 9.24
CA PRO A 92 -19.03 -21.14 9.07
C PRO A 92 -19.75 -21.07 7.72
N PRO A 93 -19.97 -22.21 7.05
CA PRO A 93 -20.75 -22.25 5.83
C PRO A 93 -22.17 -21.72 6.10
N ASN A 94 -22.76 -21.07 5.09
CA ASN A 94 -24.14 -20.62 5.18
C ASN A 94 -25.07 -21.87 5.20
N PRO A 95 -25.83 -22.10 6.26
CA PRO A 95 -26.72 -23.28 6.34
C PRO A 95 -27.79 -23.33 5.24
N GLU A 96 -28.13 -22.18 4.68
CA GLU A 96 -29.14 -22.04 3.61
C GLU A 96 -28.55 -22.25 2.21
N ASP A 97 -27.23 -22.12 2.06
CA ASP A 97 -26.53 -22.30 0.79
C ASP A 97 -26.12 -23.75 0.59
N LYS A 98 -27.05 -24.54 0.00
CA LYS A 98 -26.80 -25.93 -0.37
C LYS A 98 -26.00 -26.09 -1.68
N THR A 99 -25.71 -25.00 -2.38
CA THR A 99 -25.10 -25.00 -3.71
C THR A 99 -23.58 -24.84 -3.66
N THR A 100 -23.06 -24.22 -2.60
CA THR A 100 -21.61 -24.01 -2.44
C THR A 100 -20.95 -25.28 -1.91
N PRO A 101 -20.04 -25.93 -2.69
CA PRO A 101 -19.31 -27.11 -2.23
C PRO A 101 -18.49 -26.78 -0.98
N GLN A 102 -18.58 -27.64 0.03
CA GLN A 102 -17.72 -27.49 1.20
C GLN A 102 -16.29 -27.88 0.85
N PRO A 103 -15.28 -27.03 1.18
CA PRO A 103 -13.89 -27.37 0.96
C PRO A 103 -13.51 -28.59 1.83
N ARG A 104 -12.74 -29.53 1.25
CA ARG A 104 -12.26 -30.72 1.96
C ARG A 104 -11.33 -30.39 3.14
N SER A 105 -10.60 -29.28 3.01
CA SER A 105 -9.78 -28.70 4.07
C SER A 105 -9.73 -27.18 3.89
N LEU A 106 -9.80 -26.45 4.99
CA LEU A 106 -9.67 -25.00 4.97
C LEU A 106 -8.18 -24.62 5.07
N PRO A 107 -7.75 -23.54 4.39
CA PRO A 107 -6.41 -23.01 4.55
C PRO A 107 -6.11 -22.63 6.00
N VAL A 108 -4.91 -22.97 6.47
CA VAL A 108 -4.39 -22.54 7.79
C VAL A 108 -3.24 -21.58 7.56
N TYR A 109 -3.31 -20.43 8.19
CA TYR A 109 -2.28 -19.38 8.09
C TYR A 109 -1.45 -19.40 9.37
N GLY A 110 -0.17 -19.76 9.28
CA GLY A 110 0.75 -19.86 10.44
C GLY A 110 1.02 -18.49 11.07
N ASP A 111 1.04 -17.45 10.24
CA ASP A 111 1.14 -16.04 10.65
C ASP A 111 0.53 -15.11 9.58
N GLY A 112 0.46 -13.80 9.90
CA GLY A 112 -0.16 -12.82 9.00
C GLY A 112 0.54 -12.66 7.65
N THR A 113 1.85 -12.97 7.56
CA THR A 113 2.61 -12.86 6.30
C THR A 113 2.28 -13.95 5.28
N LYS A 114 1.58 -15.00 5.73
CA LYS A 114 1.11 -16.10 4.89
C LYS A 114 -0.23 -15.79 4.21
N ILE A 115 -0.89 -14.72 4.60
CA ILE A 115 -2.10 -14.26 3.92
C ILE A 115 -1.68 -13.49 2.65
N PRO A 116 -2.27 -13.81 1.48
CA PRO A 116 -2.13 -12.96 0.30
C PRO A 116 -2.42 -11.50 0.59
N LEU A 117 -1.51 -10.60 0.17
CA LEU A 117 -1.59 -9.16 0.41
C LEU A 117 -1.40 -8.41 -0.90
N ILE A 118 -2.30 -7.47 -1.15
CA ILE A 118 -2.20 -6.46 -2.22
C ILE A 118 -2.29 -5.08 -1.58
N ILE A 119 -1.37 -4.18 -1.97
CA ILE A 119 -1.42 -2.77 -1.59
C ILE A 119 -1.40 -1.97 -2.88
N CYS A 120 -2.41 -1.16 -3.11
CA CYS A 120 -2.55 -0.39 -4.34
C CYS A 120 -2.87 1.09 -4.05
N GLY A 121 -2.64 1.94 -5.02
CA GLY A 121 -2.99 3.35 -4.96
C GLY A 121 -1.94 4.28 -5.53
N ASP A 122 -2.20 5.57 -5.36
CA ASP A 122 -1.27 6.63 -5.67
C ASP A 122 -0.34 6.87 -4.47
N PHE A 123 0.93 6.51 -4.63
CA PHE A 123 1.96 6.71 -3.60
C PHE A 123 2.67 8.06 -3.73
N ASN A 124 2.35 8.82 -4.77
CA ASN A 124 3.00 10.11 -5.06
C ASN A 124 4.54 10.05 -4.95
N SER A 125 5.11 8.88 -5.27
CA SER A 125 6.52 8.53 -5.02
C SER A 125 7.09 7.80 -6.23
N VAL A 126 8.18 8.32 -6.76
CA VAL A 126 8.88 7.74 -7.91
C VAL A 126 9.65 6.46 -7.52
N PRO A 127 10.02 5.60 -8.50
CA PRO A 127 10.62 4.28 -8.21
C PRO A 127 11.89 4.29 -7.35
N ASP A 128 12.68 5.36 -7.39
CA ASP A 128 13.91 5.54 -6.61
C ASP A 128 13.71 6.28 -5.27
N SER A 129 12.47 6.48 -4.84
CA SER A 129 12.14 7.10 -3.56
C SER A 129 12.30 6.14 -2.38
N GLY A 130 12.48 6.69 -1.18
CA GLY A 130 12.50 5.92 0.07
C GLY A 130 11.22 5.13 0.33
N VAL A 131 10.08 5.58 -0.19
CA VAL A 131 8.81 4.82 -0.15
C VAL A 131 8.93 3.51 -0.93
N CYS A 132 9.39 3.57 -2.18
CA CYS A 132 9.56 2.38 -3.02
C CYS A 132 10.69 1.49 -2.52
N GLU A 133 11.77 2.08 -2.00
CA GLU A 133 12.86 1.35 -1.35
C GLU A 133 12.35 0.58 -0.13
N PHE A 134 11.62 1.22 0.77
CA PHE A 134 11.07 0.58 1.96
C PHE A 134 10.11 -0.56 1.60
N LEU A 135 9.17 -0.34 0.68
CA LEU A 135 8.21 -1.38 0.27
C LEU A 135 8.90 -2.58 -0.41
N SER A 136 9.88 -2.34 -1.27
CA SER A 136 10.56 -3.42 -2.01
C SER A 136 11.58 -4.18 -1.17
N ASN A 137 12.38 -3.46 -0.36
CA ASN A 137 13.45 -4.06 0.45
C ASN A 137 12.94 -4.61 1.80
N GLY A 138 11.74 -4.20 2.22
CA GLY A 138 11.20 -4.54 3.54
C GLY A 138 11.84 -3.76 4.69
N SER A 139 12.72 -2.82 4.40
CA SER A 139 13.39 -1.98 5.41
C SER A 139 13.90 -0.67 4.81
N ALA A 140 14.03 0.36 5.66
CA ALA A 140 14.77 1.56 5.40
C ALA A 140 15.57 1.98 6.65
N PRO A 141 16.79 2.50 6.52
CA PRO A 141 17.63 2.87 7.65
C PRO A 141 17.06 4.07 8.42
N PRO A 142 17.41 4.25 9.72
CA PRO A 142 16.87 5.33 10.54
C PRO A 142 17.31 6.74 10.07
N ASP A 143 18.43 6.82 9.37
CA ASP A 143 18.98 8.05 8.79
C ASP A 143 18.70 8.19 7.29
N HIS A 144 17.67 7.50 6.77
CA HIS A 144 17.31 7.57 5.36
C HIS A 144 17.12 9.04 4.93
N PRO A 145 17.69 9.47 3.77
CA PRO A 145 17.62 10.86 3.30
C PRO A 145 16.20 11.43 3.20
N ASP A 146 15.21 10.57 2.92
CA ASP A 146 13.82 10.98 2.81
C ASP A 146 13.17 11.31 4.14
N PHE A 147 13.79 11.04 5.29
CA PHE A 147 13.35 11.64 6.55
C PHE A 147 13.68 13.12 6.67
N MET A 148 14.51 13.67 5.77
CA MET A 148 14.85 15.10 5.68
C MET A 148 15.38 15.67 7.00
N SER A 149 16.07 14.86 7.80
CA SER A 149 16.57 15.20 9.15
C SER A 149 15.50 15.48 10.19
N HIS A 150 14.22 15.21 9.89
CA HIS A 150 13.13 15.28 10.88
C HIS A 150 13.11 14.01 11.74
N LEU A 151 12.61 14.13 12.97
CA LEU A 151 12.60 13.04 13.95
C LEU A 151 11.19 12.47 14.12
N TYR A 152 11.05 11.18 13.85
CA TYR A 152 9.80 10.44 13.87
C TYR A 152 9.83 9.25 14.85
N GLY A 153 10.35 9.49 16.07
CA GLY A 153 10.43 8.48 17.12
C GLY A 153 11.19 7.24 16.64
N ARG A 154 10.58 6.07 16.83
CA ARG A 154 11.19 4.77 16.45
C ARG A 154 11.62 4.72 14.99
N TYR A 155 10.90 5.32 14.08
CA TYR A 155 11.24 5.30 12.66
C TYR A 155 12.62 5.90 12.34
N THR A 156 13.01 6.92 13.08
CA THR A 156 14.30 7.59 12.91
C THR A 156 15.36 7.18 13.95
N THR A 157 15.07 6.23 14.84
CA THR A 157 16.04 5.66 15.77
C THR A 157 16.37 4.18 15.48
N GLU A 158 15.40 3.41 14.98
CA GLU A 158 15.53 1.99 14.69
C GLU A 158 15.42 1.67 13.19
N GLY A 159 14.92 2.64 12.40
CA GLY A 159 14.57 2.46 10.99
C GLY A 159 13.19 1.82 10.80
N LEU A 160 12.85 1.61 9.53
CA LEU A 160 11.59 0.98 9.11
C LEU A 160 11.80 -0.49 8.79
N ARG A 161 10.80 -1.32 9.08
CA ARG A 161 10.84 -2.75 8.74
C ARG A 161 9.43 -3.31 8.51
N HIS A 162 9.31 -4.23 7.54
CA HIS A 162 8.18 -5.13 7.38
C HIS A 162 8.61 -6.49 6.82
N LYS A 163 7.77 -7.52 6.95
CA LYS A 163 8.12 -8.92 6.62
C LYS A 163 7.33 -9.50 5.44
N PHE A 164 6.63 -8.67 4.68
CA PHE A 164 5.69 -9.18 3.66
C PHE A 164 6.35 -9.62 2.35
N GLY A 165 7.63 -9.27 2.09
CA GLY A 165 8.32 -9.62 0.84
C GLY A 165 7.59 -9.09 -0.39
N LEU A 166 7.39 -7.76 -0.43
CA LEU A 166 6.61 -7.11 -1.48
C LEU A 166 7.43 -6.91 -2.77
N LYS A 167 6.71 -6.91 -3.90
CA LYS A 167 7.20 -6.43 -5.19
C LYS A 167 6.12 -5.63 -5.89
N SER A 168 6.52 -4.66 -6.73
CA SER A 168 5.61 -4.03 -7.68
C SER A 168 5.15 -5.07 -8.71
N SER A 169 3.88 -5.00 -9.11
CA SER A 169 3.31 -5.90 -10.13
C SER A 169 3.99 -5.77 -11.49
N TYR A 170 4.59 -4.63 -11.78
CA TYR A 170 5.33 -4.38 -13.01
C TYR A 170 6.80 -4.80 -12.96
N ALA A 171 7.35 -5.13 -11.78
CA ALA A 171 8.78 -5.43 -11.61
C ALA A 171 9.34 -6.50 -12.56
N ALA A 172 8.50 -7.47 -12.99
CA ALA A 172 8.91 -8.52 -13.92
C ALA A 172 8.76 -8.12 -15.41
N ALA A 173 7.89 -7.18 -15.71
CA ALA A 173 7.61 -6.70 -17.08
C ALA A 173 8.40 -5.43 -17.43
N GLY A 174 9.05 -4.81 -16.45
CA GLY A 174 9.57 -3.44 -16.49
C GLY A 174 8.48 -2.43 -16.12
N ASP A 175 8.85 -1.40 -15.38
CA ASP A 175 7.91 -0.34 -15.03
C ASP A 175 7.34 0.32 -16.29
N PRO A 176 6.04 0.71 -16.29
CA PRO A 176 5.48 1.49 -17.37
C PRO A 176 6.22 2.84 -17.48
N PRO A 177 6.23 3.48 -18.66
CA PRO A 177 6.90 4.77 -18.81
C PRO A 177 6.29 5.86 -17.93
N LEU A 178 5.02 5.71 -17.58
CA LEU A 178 4.26 6.58 -16.70
C LEU A 178 3.02 5.86 -16.17
N THR A 179 2.53 6.30 -15.03
CA THR A 179 1.18 6.04 -14.50
C THR A 179 0.42 7.34 -14.32
N ASN A 180 1.12 8.46 -14.31
CA ASN A 180 0.54 9.79 -14.20
C ASN A 180 1.12 10.71 -15.28
N PHE A 181 0.26 11.47 -15.95
CA PHE A 181 0.64 12.40 -17.03
C PHE A 181 -0.17 13.68 -16.94
N THR A 182 0.44 14.73 -16.41
CA THR A 182 -0.12 16.07 -16.33
C THR A 182 0.81 17.06 -17.05
N PRO A 183 0.39 18.31 -17.32
CA PRO A 183 1.27 19.31 -17.91
C PRO A 183 2.54 19.61 -17.13
N SER A 184 2.53 19.36 -15.80
CA SER A 184 3.65 19.66 -14.90
C SER A 184 4.42 18.43 -14.40
N PHE A 185 3.88 17.23 -14.63
CA PHE A 185 4.49 15.99 -14.15
C PHE A 185 4.20 14.81 -15.08
N GLN A 186 5.21 14.01 -15.33
CA GLN A 186 5.12 12.73 -16.02
C GLN A 186 5.99 11.71 -15.31
N GLY A 187 5.40 10.60 -14.88
CA GLY A 187 6.16 9.56 -14.17
C GLY A 187 5.29 8.45 -13.60
N VAL A 188 5.96 7.52 -12.91
CA VAL A 188 5.32 6.40 -12.21
C VAL A 188 5.18 6.78 -10.74
N ILE A 189 3.96 6.90 -10.26
CA ILE A 189 3.62 7.19 -8.87
C ILE A 189 2.50 6.32 -8.33
N ASP A 190 1.81 5.59 -9.21
CA ASP A 190 0.77 4.63 -8.89
C ASP A 190 1.32 3.21 -8.96
N TYR A 191 1.01 2.40 -7.96
CA TYR A 191 1.56 1.05 -7.85
C TYR A 191 0.51 0.05 -7.39
N ILE A 192 0.74 -1.20 -7.76
CA ILE A 192 0.15 -2.38 -7.15
C ILE A 192 1.29 -3.23 -6.60
N TRP A 193 1.45 -3.19 -5.28
CA TRP A 193 2.39 -4.04 -4.54
C TRP A 193 1.71 -5.33 -4.13
N TYR A 194 2.42 -6.45 -4.18
CA TYR A 194 1.91 -7.74 -3.75
C TYR A 194 2.99 -8.56 -3.02
N ASN A 195 2.58 -9.44 -2.12
CA ASN A 195 3.52 -10.32 -1.43
C ASN A 195 3.85 -11.56 -2.28
N THR A 196 5.12 -11.69 -2.64
CA THR A 196 5.62 -12.70 -3.59
C THR A 196 5.58 -14.14 -3.06
N GLY A 197 5.49 -14.32 -1.75
CA GLY A 197 5.36 -15.64 -1.13
C GLY A 197 3.99 -16.30 -1.33
N ASN A 198 2.97 -15.51 -1.72
CA ASN A 198 1.57 -15.98 -1.77
C ASN A 198 0.86 -15.64 -3.08
N LEU A 199 1.38 -14.71 -3.86
CA LEU A 199 0.80 -14.24 -5.12
C LEU A 199 1.86 -14.23 -6.22
N ALA A 200 1.40 -14.35 -7.47
CA ALA A 200 2.19 -14.18 -8.67
C ALA A 200 1.43 -13.33 -9.68
N VAL A 201 2.16 -12.55 -10.47
CA VAL A 201 1.60 -11.77 -11.57
C VAL A 201 1.51 -12.64 -12.81
N ASN A 202 0.32 -12.82 -13.35
CA ASN A 202 0.09 -13.59 -14.58
C ASN A 202 0.14 -12.71 -15.83
N ALA A 203 -0.33 -11.47 -15.72
CA ALA A 203 -0.34 -10.51 -16.82
C ALA A 203 -0.40 -9.08 -16.26
N VAL A 204 0.04 -8.13 -17.05
CA VAL A 204 -0.07 -6.69 -16.80
C VAL A 204 -0.71 -6.01 -18.01
N LEU A 205 -1.48 -4.97 -17.76
CA LEU A 205 -1.95 -4.10 -18.83
C LEU A 205 -0.77 -3.22 -19.28
N GLY A 206 -0.55 -3.13 -20.60
CA GLY A 206 0.46 -2.26 -21.17
C GLY A 206 0.15 -0.77 -20.94
N GLY A 207 1.18 0.06 -21.00
CA GLY A 207 1.02 1.51 -20.87
C GLY A 207 0.28 2.14 -22.07
N VAL A 208 -0.05 3.42 -21.93
CA VAL A 208 -0.68 4.22 -22.99
C VAL A 208 0.27 4.37 -24.18
N ASP A 209 -0.27 4.22 -25.39
CA ASP A 209 0.50 4.32 -26.63
C ASP A 209 1.16 5.70 -26.76
N LYS A 210 2.46 5.70 -27.04
CA LYS A 210 3.24 6.94 -27.22
C LYS A 210 2.65 7.85 -28.30
N SER A 211 2.15 7.27 -29.38
CA SER A 211 1.53 8.05 -30.47
C SER A 211 0.25 8.79 -30.04
N TYR A 212 -0.39 8.33 -28.99
CA TYR A 212 -1.50 9.03 -28.34
C TYR A 212 -0.98 10.13 -27.41
N LEU A 213 0.01 9.82 -26.57
CA LEU A 213 0.59 10.77 -25.61
C LEU A 213 1.15 12.02 -26.34
N ASP A 214 1.77 11.83 -27.52
CA ASP A 214 2.31 12.92 -28.33
C ASP A 214 1.23 13.90 -28.86
N LYS A 215 -0.05 13.54 -28.74
CA LYS A 215 -1.19 14.36 -29.26
C LYS A 215 -1.99 15.05 -28.16
N VAL A 216 -1.67 14.80 -26.89
CA VAL A 216 -2.41 15.33 -25.75
C VAL A 216 -1.46 16.06 -24.79
N VAL A 217 -1.99 17.03 -24.07
CA VAL A 217 -1.21 17.84 -23.13
C VAL A 217 -1.06 17.12 -21.78
N GLY A 218 -1.97 16.19 -21.49
CA GLY A 218 -2.01 15.46 -20.23
C GLY A 218 -3.37 14.82 -19.96
N PHE A 219 -3.48 14.25 -18.78
CA PHE A 219 -4.70 13.71 -18.21
C PHE A 219 -5.14 14.59 -17.01
N PRO A 220 -6.45 14.63 -16.67
CA PRO A 220 -7.57 13.99 -17.39
C PRO A 220 -7.88 14.63 -18.73
N ASN A 221 -8.50 13.87 -19.65
CA ASN A 221 -9.01 14.37 -20.92
C ASN A 221 -10.25 13.56 -21.36
N ALA A 222 -10.76 13.79 -22.58
CA ALA A 222 -11.99 13.15 -23.06
C ALA A 222 -11.93 11.59 -23.12
N HIS A 223 -10.74 11.02 -23.25
CA HIS A 223 -10.54 9.57 -23.34
C HIS A 223 -10.08 8.95 -22.02
N PHE A 224 -9.36 9.71 -21.20
CA PHE A 224 -8.84 9.31 -19.88
C PHE A 224 -9.39 10.26 -18.83
N PRO A 225 -10.39 9.83 -18.04
CA PRO A 225 -11.07 10.71 -17.07
C PRO A 225 -10.28 10.94 -15.77
N SER A 226 -9.15 10.24 -15.58
CA SER A 226 -8.24 10.38 -14.43
C SER A 226 -6.86 10.81 -14.89
N GLU A 227 -6.10 11.49 -14.02
CA GLU A 227 -4.68 11.79 -14.22
C GLU A 227 -3.80 10.54 -14.10
N SER A 228 -4.31 9.51 -13.44
CA SER A 228 -3.67 8.19 -13.29
C SER A 228 -4.23 7.19 -14.31
N VAL A 229 -3.36 6.39 -14.93
CA VAL A 229 -3.66 5.41 -15.98
C VAL A 229 -2.99 4.06 -15.71
#